data_951d70accda79400f79a6bebfc28b753
#
_entry.id   951d70accda79400f79a6bebfc28b753
#
_cell.length_a   1.000
_cell.length_b   1.000
_cell.length_c   1.000
_cell.angle_alpha   90.00
_cell.angle_beta   90.00
_cell.angle_gamma   90.00
#
_symmetry.space_group_name_H-M   'P 1'
#
loop_
_entity.id
_entity.type
_entity.pdbx_description
1 polymer ?
#
loop_
_entity_poly.entity_id
_entity_poly.type
_entity_poly.pdbx_seq_one_letter_code
_entity_poly.pdbx_strand_id
1 'polypeptide(L)'
;VQCIMHNAQLNLNSRLVFGLICTGDQFISDLVILRGIKRNFPGGKAVDMESAAIAQVCYVKNVPFMSLRIVSDTPGMETDNTAQYLDFFAEAPKMTFAVLRQLIEMI
;
A
#
# COMPACT_ATOMS: atom_id res chain seq x y z
N VAL A 1 2.40 0.55 -11.35
CA VAL A 1 0.94 0.61 -11.57
C VAL A 1 0.46 1.96 -11.08
N GLN A 2 -0.07 2.78 -11.98
CA GLN A 2 -0.61 4.10 -11.64
C GLN A 2 -2.12 3.93 -11.45
N CYS A 3 -2.59 4.12 -10.24
CA CYS A 3 -4.03 4.14 -9.97
C CYS A 3 -4.55 5.57 -10.13
N ILE A 4 -5.46 5.78 -11.07
CA ILE A 4 -6.15 7.06 -11.26
C ILE A 4 -7.57 6.89 -10.72
N MET A 5 -7.82 7.45 -9.55
CA MET A 5 -9.19 7.69 -9.08
C MET A 5 -9.47 9.18 -9.08
N HIS A 6 -10.38 9.62 -9.94
CA HIS A 6 -10.87 10.99 -9.94
C HIS A 6 -11.90 11.21 -8.83
N ASN A 7 -11.62 12.16 -7.93
CA ASN A 7 -12.57 12.82 -7.02
C ASN A 7 -13.57 11.96 -6.24
N ALA A 8 -13.10 10.92 -5.55
CA ALA A 8 -13.91 10.30 -4.53
C ALA A 8 -13.76 11.05 -3.19
N GLN A 9 -14.77 11.80 -2.78
CA GLN A 9 -14.86 12.31 -1.42
C GLN A 9 -15.17 11.14 -0.47
N LEU A 10 -14.13 10.43 -0.06
CA LEU A 10 -14.25 9.43 1.00
C LEU A 10 -14.31 10.18 2.34
N ASN A 11 -15.40 9.99 3.07
CA ASN A 11 -15.60 10.56 4.41
C ASN A 11 -14.80 9.73 5.43
N LEU A 12 -13.47 9.77 5.30
CA LEU A 12 -12.54 9.00 6.11
C LEU A 12 -11.78 9.94 7.05
N ASN A 13 -11.74 9.61 8.32
CA ASN A 13 -10.78 10.18 9.28
C ASN A 13 -9.32 9.79 8.95
N SER A 14 -9.11 9.03 7.87
CA SER A 14 -7.83 8.51 7.41
C SER A 14 -7.39 9.21 6.13
N ARG A 15 -6.10 9.46 6.00
CA ARG A 15 -5.52 10.09 4.82
C ARG A 15 -5.37 9.07 3.69
N LEU A 16 -6.11 9.25 2.61
CA LEU A 16 -5.91 8.51 1.36
C LEU A 16 -4.80 9.18 0.53
N VAL A 17 -3.81 8.40 0.12
CA VAL A 17 -2.68 8.87 -0.69
C VAL A 17 -2.60 8.06 -1.97
N PHE A 18 -2.55 8.74 -3.11
CA PHE A 18 -2.31 8.11 -4.42
C PHE A 18 -0.82 8.08 -4.71
N GLY A 19 -0.37 7.01 -5.32
CA GLY A 19 1.03 6.91 -5.69
C GLY A 19 1.47 5.53 -6.14
N LEU A 20 2.77 5.42 -6.35
CA LEU A 20 3.42 4.18 -6.75
C LEU A 20 3.60 3.27 -5.54
N ILE A 21 3.24 2.00 -5.69
CA ILE A 21 3.62 0.92 -4.78
C ILE A 21 4.80 0.19 -5.41
N CYS A 22 5.91 0.08 -4.67
CA CYS A 22 7.09 -0.67 -5.07
C CYS A 22 6.97 -2.08 -4.51
N THR A 23 7.03 -3.09 -5.37
CA THR A 23 6.87 -4.49 -4.97
C THR A 23 8.16 -5.27 -5.16
N GLY A 24 8.52 -6.10 -4.18
CA GLY A 24 9.64 -7.04 -4.25
C GLY A 24 9.45 -8.20 -3.28
N ASP A 25 10.28 -9.22 -3.40
CA ASP A 25 10.15 -10.47 -2.63
C ASP A 25 10.86 -10.39 -1.26
N GLN A 26 10.93 -9.20 -0.67
CA GLN A 26 11.63 -8.96 0.58
C GLN A 26 10.84 -8.04 1.50
N PHE A 27 10.73 -8.43 2.78
CA PHE A 27 10.24 -7.55 3.83
C PHE A 27 11.26 -6.44 4.10
N ILE A 28 10.86 -5.19 3.92
CA ILE A 28 11.76 -4.03 4.03
C ILE A 28 11.74 -3.49 5.46
N SER A 29 12.72 -3.88 6.25
CA SER A 29 12.95 -3.37 7.61
C SER A 29 14.20 -2.48 7.71
N ASP A 30 15.09 -2.53 6.72
CA ASP A 30 16.35 -1.80 6.70
C ASP A 30 16.21 -0.46 5.97
N LEU A 31 16.61 0.62 6.66
CA LEU A 31 16.63 1.97 6.11
C LEU A 31 17.54 2.15 4.89
N VAL A 32 18.64 1.40 4.80
CA VAL A 32 19.57 1.48 3.67
C VAL A 32 18.86 0.97 2.42
N ILE A 33 18.17 -0.17 2.53
CA ILE A 33 17.37 -0.74 1.44
C ILE A 33 16.24 0.21 1.05
N LEU A 34 15.50 0.73 2.04
CA LEU A 34 14.41 1.69 1.80
C LEU A 34 14.89 2.95 1.07
N ARG A 35 16.04 3.51 1.47
CA ARG A 35 16.66 4.65 0.78
C ARG A 35 17.07 4.34 -0.64
N GLY A 36 17.56 3.10 -0.89
CA GLY A 36 17.86 2.62 -2.24
C GLY A 36 16.63 2.55 -3.12
N ILE A 37 15.53 1.99 -2.61
CA ILE A 37 14.24 1.94 -3.31
C ILE A 37 13.75 3.37 -3.61
N LYS A 38 13.78 4.26 -2.64
CA LYS A 38 13.31 5.65 -2.81
C LYS A 38 14.15 6.43 -3.82
N ARG A 39 15.45 6.16 -3.90
CA ARG A 39 16.35 6.77 -4.90
C ARG A 39 15.99 6.32 -6.32
N ASN A 40 15.73 5.02 -6.50
CA ASN A 40 15.38 4.45 -7.79
C ASN A 40 13.93 4.75 -8.21
N PHE A 41 13.04 4.91 -7.23
CA PHE A 41 11.61 5.17 -7.42
C PHE A 41 11.15 6.35 -6.57
N PRO A 42 11.49 7.60 -6.96
CA PRO A 42 11.17 8.80 -6.14
C PRO A 42 9.67 8.99 -5.87
N GLY A 43 8.82 8.51 -6.77
CA GLY A 43 7.36 8.52 -6.63
C GLY A 43 6.79 7.43 -5.72
N GLY A 44 7.62 6.52 -5.22
CA GLY A 44 7.21 5.43 -4.33
C GLY A 44 6.61 5.95 -3.02
N LYS A 45 5.43 5.45 -2.67
CA LYS A 45 4.69 5.81 -1.45
C LYS A 45 4.63 4.67 -0.44
N ALA A 46 4.66 3.44 -0.93
CA ALA A 46 4.64 2.24 -0.12
C ALA A 46 5.45 1.13 -0.79
N VAL A 47 5.81 0.13 0.01
CA VAL A 47 6.41 -1.12 -0.45
C VAL A 47 5.50 -2.28 -0.04
N ASP A 48 5.40 -3.30 -0.89
CA ASP A 48 4.72 -4.54 -0.59
C ASP A 48 5.40 -5.73 -1.28
N MET A 49 4.85 -6.92 -1.14
CA MET A 49 5.43 -8.13 -1.69
C MET A 49 4.54 -8.84 -2.73
N GLU A 50 3.32 -8.37 -2.96
CA GLU A 50 2.33 -9.09 -3.78
C GLU A 50 1.79 -8.30 -4.98
N SER A 51 1.72 -6.98 -4.90
CA SER A 51 0.99 -6.18 -5.88
C SER A 51 1.49 -6.33 -7.31
N ALA A 52 2.82 -6.41 -7.52
CA ALA A 52 3.37 -6.52 -8.87
C ALA A 52 3.03 -7.87 -9.51
N ALA A 53 3.04 -8.97 -8.76
CA ALA A 53 2.69 -10.29 -9.28
C ALA A 53 1.24 -10.32 -9.78
N ILE A 54 0.31 -9.77 -8.99
CA ILE A 54 -1.09 -9.67 -9.38
C ILE A 54 -1.26 -8.73 -10.59
N ALA A 55 -0.59 -7.58 -10.57
CA ALA A 55 -0.64 -6.60 -11.66
C ALA A 55 -0.14 -7.20 -12.99
N GLN A 56 0.92 -8.01 -12.97
CA GLN A 56 1.45 -8.68 -14.15
C GLN A 56 0.44 -9.65 -14.76
N VAL A 57 -0.22 -10.46 -13.93
CA VAL A 57 -1.27 -11.39 -14.39
C VAL A 57 -2.44 -10.61 -14.99
N CYS A 58 -2.90 -9.55 -14.32
CA CYS A 58 -3.97 -8.69 -14.82
C CYS A 58 -3.60 -8.04 -16.16
N TYR A 59 -2.36 -7.56 -16.28
CA TYR A 59 -1.85 -6.99 -17.54
C TYR A 59 -1.88 -7.99 -18.69
N VAL A 60 -1.34 -9.20 -18.47
CA VAL A 60 -1.34 -10.28 -19.50
C VAL A 60 -2.76 -10.69 -19.90
N LYS A 61 -3.69 -10.67 -18.94
CA LYS A 61 -5.10 -11.04 -19.17
C LYS A 61 -5.98 -9.88 -19.62
N ASN A 62 -5.41 -8.69 -19.79
CA ASN A 62 -6.14 -7.45 -20.13
C ASN A 62 -7.27 -7.14 -19.14
N VAL A 63 -7.02 -7.33 -17.86
CA VAL A 63 -7.94 -7.03 -16.76
C VAL A 63 -7.48 -5.74 -16.07
N PRO A 64 -8.34 -4.74 -15.87
CA PRO A 64 -8.01 -3.57 -15.07
C PRO A 64 -7.56 -3.97 -13.66
N PHE A 65 -6.53 -3.29 -13.15
CA PHE A 65 -5.98 -3.58 -11.83
C PHE A 65 -5.80 -2.32 -11.00
N MET A 66 -6.20 -2.41 -9.76
CA MET A 66 -5.97 -1.39 -8.73
C MET A 66 -5.51 -2.09 -7.45
N SER A 67 -4.52 -1.53 -6.76
CA SER A 67 -4.11 -1.99 -5.43
C SER A 67 -4.44 -0.93 -4.38
N LEU A 68 -5.14 -1.34 -3.33
CA LEU A 68 -5.37 -0.56 -2.13
C LEU A 68 -4.57 -1.17 -0.99
N ARG A 69 -3.76 -0.35 -0.32
CA ARG A 69 -2.91 -0.81 0.79
C ARG A 69 -3.08 0.11 1.99
N ILE A 70 -3.00 -0.47 3.16
CA ILE A 70 -2.87 0.25 4.43
C ILE A 70 -1.45 0.02 4.92
N VAL A 71 -0.77 1.11 5.27
CA VAL A 71 0.60 1.03 5.79
C VAL A 71 0.53 0.51 7.23
N SER A 72 1.18 -0.61 7.49
CA SER A 72 1.24 -1.27 8.79
C SER A 72 2.37 -0.74 9.66
N ASP A 73 3.50 -0.44 9.03
CA ASP A 73 4.74 -0.10 9.69
C ASP A 73 5.59 0.82 8.82
N THR A 74 6.54 1.48 9.45
CA THR A 74 7.47 2.38 8.76
C THR A 74 8.87 2.14 9.31
N PRO A 75 9.83 1.66 8.49
CA PRO A 75 11.20 1.47 8.93
C PRO A 75 11.83 2.77 9.43
N GLY A 76 12.58 2.69 10.53
CA GLY A 76 13.30 3.83 11.12
C GLY A 76 12.49 4.71 12.08
N MET A 77 11.27 4.31 12.44
CA MET A 77 10.56 4.87 13.56
C MET A 77 11.18 4.40 14.88
N GLU A 78 10.86 5.09 16.02
CA GLU A 78 11.37 4.73 17.34
C GLU A 78 10.97 3.32 17.77
N THR A 79 9.80 2.86 17.35
CA THR A 79 9.32 1.51 17.56
C THR A 79 9.84 0.59 16.45
N ASP A 80 10.30 -0.60 16.81
CA ASP A 80 10.69 -1.62 15.84
C ASP A 80 9.53 -1.91 14.86
N ASN A 81 9.85 -1.94 13.55
CA ASN A 81 8.79 -2.09 12.55
C ASN A 81 8.11 -3.47 12.58
N THR A 82 8.76 -4.49 13.13
CA THR A 82 8.12 -5.79 13.38
C THR A 82 7.03 -5.66 14.45
N ALA A 83 7.29 -4.93 15.54
CA ALA A 83 6.30 -4.65 16.57
C ALA A 83 5.14 -3.81 16.01
N GLN A 84 5.41 -2.77 15.23
CA GLN A 84 4.38 -1.98 14.54
C GLN A 84 3.48 -2.86 13.66
N TYR A 85 4.09 -3.77 12.92
CA TYR A 85 3.38 -4.71 12.05
C TYR A 85 2.44 -5.64 12.84
N LEU A 86 2.89 -6.18 13.98
CA LEU A 86 2.07 -7.05 14.82
C LEU A 86 0.91 -6.28 15.48
N ASP A 87 1.17 -5.08 16.01
CA ASP A 87 0.15 -4.22 16.61
C ASP A 87 -0.92 -3.81 15.59
N PHE A 88 -0.51 -3.53 14.35
CA PHE A 88 -1.40 -3.19 13.26
C PHE A 88 -2.41 -4.30 13.00
N PHE A 89 -2.03 -5.56 13.00
CA PHE A 89 -2.94 -6.67 12.74
C PHE A 89 -4.07 -6.80 13.77
N ALA A 90 -3.89 -6.28 14.97
CA ALA A 90 -4.94 -6.27 15.98
C ALA A 90 -6.07 -5.27 15.66
N GLU A 91 -5.75 -4.12 15.04
CA GLU A 91 -6.69 -3.01 14.84
C GLU A 91 -7.10 -2.79 13.38
N ALA A 92 -6.22 -3.11 12.42
CA ALA A 92 -6.41 -2.83 11.00
C ALA A 92 -7.67 -3.41 10.34
N PRO A 93 -8.16 -4.60 10.69
CA PRO A 93 -9.28 -5.19 9.97
C PRO A 93 -10.53 -4.30 9.97
N LYS A 94 -10.83 -3.64 11.07
CA LYS A 94 -12.02 -2.79 11.22
C LYS A 94 -11.98 -1.57 10.30
N MET A 95 -10.83 -0.90 10.24
CA MET A 95 -10.63 0.28 9.39
C MET A 95 -10.60 -0.08 7.90
N THR A 96 -9.91 -1.16 7.57
CA THR A 96 -9.77 -1.64 6.19
C THR A 96 -11.10 -1.98 5.55
N PHE A 97 -11.96 -2.70 6.26
CA PHE A 97 -13.27 -3.09 5.75
C PHE A 97 -14.19 -1.89 5.54
N ALA A 98 -14.13 -0.87 6.40
CA ALA A 98 -14.91 0.34 6.22
C ALA A 98 -14.53 1.10 4.94
N VAL A 99 -13.24 1.24 4.67
CA VAL A 99 -12.72 1.88 3.45
C VAL A 99 -13.06 1.08 2.21
N LEU A 100 -12.83 -0.23 2.24
CA LEU A 100 -13.10 -1.12 1.12
C LEU A 100 -14.58 -1.12 0.75
N ARG A 101 -15.47 -1.16 1.75
CA ARG A 101 -16.91 -1.09 1.53
C ARG A 101 -17.32 0.19 0.81
N GLN A 102 -16.84 1.35 1.26
CA GLN A 102 -17.12 2.63 0.60
C GLN A 102 -16.63 2.65 -0.85
N LEU A 103 -15.44 2.11 -1.12
CA LEU A 103 -14.90 2.01 -2.48
C LEU A 103 -15.75 1.13 -3.39
N ILE A 104 -16.21 -0.03 -2.88
CA ILE A 104 -17.08 -0.95 -3.65
C ILE A 104 -18.43 -0.30 -3.95
N GLU A 105 -19.01 0.44 -3.00
CA GLU A 105 -20.27 1.16 -3.18
C GLU A 105 -20.17 2.30 -4.23
N MET A 106 -18.96 2.75 -4.57
CA MET A 106 -18.69 3.81 -5.56
C MET A 106 -18.47 3.29 -6.98
N ILE A 107 -18.21 2.02 -7.14
CA ILE A 107 -18.01 1.36 -8.43
C ILE A 107 -19.35 0.86 -8.97
#